data_981372c4a3c99c46fd445d2b9f28ab18
#
_entry.id   981372c4a3c99c46fd445d2b9f28ab18
#
_cell.length_a   1.000
_cell.length_b   1.000
_cell.length_c   1.000
_cell.angle_alpha   90.00
_cell.angle_beta   90.00
_cell.angle_gamma   90.00
#
_symmetry.space_group_name_H-M   'P 1'
#
loop_
_entity.id
_entity.type
_entity.pdbx_description
1 polymer ?
#
loop_
_entity_poly.entity_id
_entity_poly.type
_entity_poly.pdbx_seq_one_letter_code
_entity_poly.pdbx_strand_id
1 'polypeptide(L)'
;MSQILSNNHDLESEIKNIFLEIFPKISSSDFDWTKKQKDYPDWDSFAQLHLIALAESKFDIEIDVENSINLTSAKDLLECVKSLL
;
A
#
# COMPACT_ATOMS: atom_id res chain seq x y z
N MET A 1 -21.85 -7.21 -9.93
CA MET A 1 -21.37 -7.15 -9.99
C MET A 1 -20.39 -6.94 -10.12
N SER A 2 -20.24 -7.05 -10.08
CA SER A 2 -19.36 -6.96 -10.25
C SER A 2 -18.42 -7.01 -10.27
N GLN A 3 -18.23 -7.18 -10.11
CA GLN A 3 -17.41 -7.23 -10.04
C GLN A 3 -16.43 -7.30 -10.32
N ILE A 4 -16.34 -7.45 -10.48
CA ILE A 4 -15.52 -7.66 -10.80
C ILE A 4 -14.40 -7.41 -10.85
N LEU A 5 -14.45 -7.29 -10.88
CA LEU A 5 -13.55 -7.09 -10.80
C LEU A 5 -12.42 -7.03 -10.41
N SER A 6 -12.52 -6.94 -10.06
CA SER A 6 -11.31 -6.94 -9.26
C SER A 6 -10.12 -7.40 -10.06
N ASN A 7 -9.76 -6.61 -10.90
CA ASN A 7 -8.56 -6.83 -11.66
C ASN A 7 -7.42 -6.05 -11.02
N ASN A 8 -6.22 -6.19 -11.56
CA ASN A 8 -5.04 -5.51 -11.01
C ASN A 8 -5.18 -4.00 -11.06
N HIS A 9 -5.93 -3.50 -12.01
CA HIS A 9 -6.12 -2.06 -12.16
C HIS A 9 -6.84 -1.47 -10.95
N ASP A 10 -7.91 -2.12 -10.51
CA ASP A 10 -8.63 -1.68 -9.32
C ASP A 10 -7.76 -1.79 -8.07
N LEU A 11 -6.99 -2.86 -7.98
CA LEU A 11 -6.11 -3.07 -6.84
C LEU A 11 -5.06 -1.98 -6.76
N GLU A 12 -4.47 -1.62 -7.89
CA GLU A 12 -3.49 -0.55 -7.94
C GLU A 12 -4.08 0.78 -7.48
N SER A 13 -5.30 1.08 -7.92
CA SER A 13 -6.00 2.29 -7.49
C SER A 13 -6.15 2.33 -5.98
N GLU A 14 -6.55 1.21 -5.40
CA GLU A 14 -6.77 1.13 -3.96
C GLU A 14 -5.46 1.31 -3.19
N ILE A 15 -4.38 0.68 -3.64
CA ILE A 15 -3.08 0.82 -2.98
C ILE A 15 -2.61 2.27 -3.07
N LYS A 16 -2.72 2.88 -4.24
CA LYS A 16 -2.34 4.27 -4.41
C LYS A 16 -3.13 5.17 -3.46
N ASN A 17 -4.43 4.93 -3.34
CA ASN A 17 -5.26 5.73 -2.45
C ASN A 17 -4.82 5.61 -0.99
N ILE A 18 -4.42 4.42 -0.57
CA ILE A 18 -3.89 4.22 0.78
C ILE A 18 -2.68 5.11 1.00
N PHE A 19 -1.76 5.11 0.04
CA PHE A 19 -0.55 5.93 0.17
C PHE A 19 -0.87 7.41 0.19
N LEU A 20 -1.79 7.87 -0.64
CA LEU A 20 -2.15 9.28 -0.67
C LEU A 20 -2.85 9.71 0.62
N GLU A 21 -3.56 8.80 1.26
CA GLU A 21 -4.21 9.09 2.52
C GLU A 21 -3.20 9.21 3.66
N ILE A 22 -2.22 8.32 3.69
CA ILE A 22 -1.23 8.30 4.77
C ILE A 22 -0.17 9.37 4.58
N PHE A 23 0.16 9.69 3.34
CA PHE A 23 1.18 10.70 3.01
C PHE A 23 0.52 11.86 2.26
N PRO A 24 -0.23 12.72 2.96
CA PRO A 24 -1.01 13.77 2.28
C PRO A 24 -0.17 14.82 1.57
N LYS A 25 1.13 14.88 1.87
CA LYS A 25 2.01 15.82 1.17
C LYS A 25 2.34 15.38 -0.24
N ILE A 26 2.07 14.12 -0.58
CA ILE A 26 2.32 13.60 -1.92
C ILE A 26 1.07 13.82 -2.76
N SER A 27 1.24 14.47 -3.91
CA SER A 27 0.11 14.61 -4.83
C SER A 27 -0.03 13.35 -5.67
N SER A 28 -1.21 13.18 -6.26
CA SER A 28 -1.46 12.02 -7.11
C SER A 28 -0.47 11.94 -8.27
N SER A 29 -0.05 13.10 -8.79
CA SER A 29 0.88 13.14 -9.92
C SER A 29 2.32 12.85 -9.50
N ASP A 30 2.65 13.02 -8.22
CA ASP A 30 3.99 12.75 -7.70
C ASP A 30 4.16 11.33 -7.19
N PHE A 31 3.07 10.58 -7.13
CA PHE A 31 3.12 9.21 -6.62
C PHE A 31 4.01 8.34 -7.50
N ASP A 32 4.86 7.55 -6.86
CA ASP A 32 5.83 6.69 -7.58
C ASP A 32 5.85 5.31 -6.93
N TRP A 33 5.48 4.31 -7.70
CA TRP A 33 5.40 2.93 -7.20
C TRP A 33 6.74 2.40 -6.68
N THR A 34 7.84 2.88 -7.26
CA THR A 34 9.17 2.36 -6.92
C THR A 34 9.90 3.20 -5.89
N LYS A 35 9.31 4.30 -5.44
CA LYS A 35 9.94 5.16 -4.44
C LYS A 35 10.07 4.39 -3.13
N LYS A 36 11.27 4.40 -2.57
CA LYS A 36 11.56 3.62 -1.37
C LYS A 36 11.20 4.39 -0.10
N GLN A 37 10.96 3.64 0.97
CA GLN A 37 10.63 4.20 2.26
C GLN A 37 11.63 5.28 2.69
N LYS A 38 12.90 5.03 2.46
CA LYS A 38 13.96 5.97 2.87
C LYS A 38 13.85 7.32 2.15
N ASP A 39 13.15 7.35 1.03
CA ASP A 39 12.97 8.59 0.25
C ASP A 39 11.70 9.33 0.62
N TYR A 40 10.89 8.78 1.52
CA TYR A 40 9.68 9.42 2.03
C TYR A 40 10.01 10.09 3.37
N PRO A 41 9.89 11.41 3.47
CA PRO A 41 10.24 12.07 4.73
C PRO A 41 9.35 11.67 5.91
N ASP A 42 8.13 11.24 5.63
CA ASP A 42 7.15 10.96 6.66
C ASP A 42 6.90 9.46 6.89
N TRP A 43 7.65 8.59 6.25
CA TRP A 43 7.41 7.14 6.37
C TRP A 43 8.24 6.59 7.53
N ASP A 44 7.70 6.75 8.73
CA ASP A 44 8.31 6.21 9.95
C ASP A 44 7.57 4.96 10.40
N SER A 45 7.84 4.52 11.63
CA SER A 45 7.22 3.31 12.17
C SER A 45 5.70 3.43 12.29
N PHE A 46 5.22 4.62 12.63
CA PHE A 46 3.77 4.83 12.73
C PHE A 46 3.11 4.74 11.36
N ALA A 47 3.74 5.35 10.37
CA ALA A 47 3.21 5.28 9.01
C ALA A 47 3.21 3.83 8.51
N GLN A 48 4.25 3.08 8.84
CA GLN A 48 4.32 1.67 8.46
C GLN A 48 3.17 0.88 9.06
N LEU A 49 2.92 1.05 10.34
CA LEU A 49 1.81 0.36 11.01
C LEU A 49 0.47 0.77 10.40
N HIS A 50 0.33 2.05 10.09
CA HIS A 50 -0.90 2.56 9.51
C HIS A 50 -1.14 1.98 8.12
N LEU A 51 -0.08 1.91 7.30
CA LEU A 51 -0.17 1.28 5.99
C LEU A 51 -0.66 -0.15 6.08
N ILE A 52 -0.05 -0.93 6.98
CA ILE A 52 -0.40 -2.32 7.17
C ILE A 52 -1.86 -2.44 7.62
N ALA A 53 -2.26 -1.63 8.60
CA ALA A 53 -3.61 -1.71 9.15
C ALA A 53 -4.66 -1.38 8.10
N LEU A 54 -4.40 -0.34 7.29
CA LEU A 54 -5.35 0.04 6.24
C LEU A 54 -5.46 -1.03 5.16
N ALA A 55 -4.32 -1.61 4.78
CA ALA A 55 -4.33 -2.65 3.76
C ALA A 55 -5.08 -3.88 4.26
N GLU A 56 -4.82 -4.28 5.51
CA GLU A 56 -5.51 -5.43 6.09
C GLU A 56 -7.01 -5.23 6.14
N SER A 57 -7.42 -4.03 6.54
CA SER A 57 -8.83 -3.71 6.65
C SER A 57 -9.50 -3.62 5.28
N LYS A 58 -8.83 -2.97 4.34
CA LYS A 58 -9.43 -2.72 3.03
C LYS A 58 -9.56 -4.00 2.19
N PHE A 59 -8.61 -4.90 2.32
CA PHE A 59 -8.57 -6.11 1.49
C PHE A 59 -8.95 -7.37 2.26
N ASP A 60 -9.24 -7.23 3.55
CA ASP A 60 -9.62 -8.35 4.42
C ASP A 60 -8.55 -9.45 4.39
N ILE A 61 -7.31 -9.06 4.63
CA ILE A 61 -6.15 -9.95 4.64
C ILE A 61 -5.36 -9.74 5.93
N GLU A 62 -4.44 -10.65 6.19
CA GLU A 62 -3.49 -10.51 7.30
C GLU A 62 -2.09 -10.45 6.74
N ILE A 63 -1.34 -9.44 7.17
CA ILE A 63 0.05 -9.26 6.77
C ILE A 63 0.92 -9.54 7.98
N ASP A 64 1.71 -10.60 7.93
CA ASP A 64 2.52 -10.98 9.08
C ASP A 64 3.74 -10.06 9.23
N VAL A 65 4.44 -10.22 10.36
CA VAL A 65 5.57 -9.35 10.69
C VAL A 65 6.68 -9.47 9.65
N GLU A 66 6.95 -10.68 9.19
CA GLU A 66 7.99 -10.88 8.19
C GLU A 66 7.71 -10.10 6.91
N ASN A 67 6.49 -10.19 6.42
CA ASN A 67 6.12 -9.47 5.20
C ASN A 67 6.13 -7.98 5.43
N SER A 68 5.69 -7.53 6.61
CA SER A 68 5.61 -6.10 6.87
C SER A 68 7.00 -5.45 6.91
N ILE A 69 8.01 -6.18 7.40
CA ILE A 69 9.38 -5.66 7.46
C ILE A 69 9.91 -5.39 6.05
N ASN A 70 9.48 -6.19 5.09
CA ASN A 70 9.98 -6.09 3.72
C ASN A 70 9.21 -5.10 2.86
N LEU A 71 8.19 -4.46 3.41
CA LEU A 71 7.41 -3.48 2.66
C LEU A 71 8.09 -2.12 2.70
N THR A 72 8.87 -1.84 1.67
CA THR A 72 9.65 -0.61 1.61
C THR A 72 9.29 0.28 0.42
N SER A 73 8.21 -0.05 -0.30
CA SER A 73 7.72 0.76 -1.42
C SER A 73 6.26 0.42 -1.66
N ALA A 74 5.58 1.27 -2.43
CA ALA A 74 4.19 0.98 -2.81
C ALA A 74 4.11 -0.29 -3.63
N LYS A 75 5.10 -0.52 -4.48
CA LYS A 75 5.15 -1.74 -5.29
C LYS A 75 5.21 -2.97 -4.39
N ASP A 76 6.01 -2.91 -3.33
CA ASP A 76 6.11 -4.03 -2.39
C ASP A 76 4.76 -4.33 -1.76
N LEU A 77 4.03 -3.29 -1.36
CA LEU A 77 2.72 -3.49 -0.77
C LEU A 77 1.75 -4.10 -1.78
N LEU A 78 1.78 -3.62 -3.01
CA LEU A 78 0.92 -4.16 -4.05
C LEU A 78 1.16 -5.66 -4.25
N GLU A 79 2.43 -6.05 -4.33
CA GLU A 79 2.76 -7.45 -4.54
C GLU A 79 2.43 -8.31 -3.34
N CYS A 80 2.59 -7.77 -2.15
CA CYS A 80 2.20 -8.47 -0.93
C CYS A 80 0.69 -8.73 -0.92
N VAL A 81 -0.09 -7.72 -1.22
CA VAL A 81 -1.55 -7.86 -1.25
C VAL A 81 -1.97 -8.88 -2.30
N LYS A 82 -1.35 -8.82 -3.49
CA LYS A 82 -1.67 -9.78 -4.54
C LYS A 82 -1.42 -11.22 -4.10
N SER A 83 -0.35 -11.44 -3.36
CA SER A 83 -0.01 -12.79 -2.93
C SER A 83 -0.96 -13.31 -1.86
N LEU A 84 -1.65 -12.43 -1.14
CA LEU A 84 -2.56 -12.80 -0.07
C LEU A 84 -4.01 -12.86 -0.51
N LEU A 85 -4.32 -12.37 -1.69
CA LEU A 85 -5.67 -12.45 -2.25
C LEU A 85 -5.88 -13.80 -3.02
#